data_648a40ac836cd9f9827f718bea920bfb
#
_entry.id   648a40ac836cd9f9827f718bea920bfb
#
_cell.length_a   1.000
_cell.length_b   1.000
_cell.length_c   1.000
_cell.angle_alpha   90.00
_cell.angle_beta   90.00
_cell.angle_gamma   90.00
#
_symmetry.space_group_name_H-M   'P 1'
#
loop_
_entity.id
_entity.type
_entity.pdbx_description
1 polymer ?
#
loop_
_entity_poly.entity_id
_entity_poly.type
_entity_poly.pdbx_seq_one_letter_code
_entity_poly.pdbx_strand_id
1 'polypeptide(L)'
;ELWFPHWDFGGSYEEASETYEKWNPANHVNKWKTPMLVVLGEKDFRVPYTQGLGAFTILRQRGIPAQLLVFPDENHWVLGAKNSLQWHNTVFAWLDRWLKAEAAK
;
A
#
# COMPACT_ATOMS: atom_id res chain seq x y z
N GLU A 1 13.42 -6.09 7.04
CA GLU A 1 12.87 -5.88 8.40
C GLU A 1 12.58 -7.22 9.07
N LEU A 2 13.49 -7.69 9.94
CA LEU A 2 13.31 -8.99 10.60
C LEU A 2 12.65 -8.87 11.98
N TRP A 3 12.83 -7.76 12.64
CA TRP A 3 12.41 -7.58 14.03
C TRP A 3 10.89 -7.49 14.21
N PHE A 4 10.21 -6.61 13.44
CA PHE A 4 8.75 -6.46 13.52
C PHE A 4 8.02 -7.74 13.14
N PRO A 5 8.31 -8.37 11.97
CA PRO A 5 7.66 -9.62 11.63
C PRO A 5 7.84 -10.72 12.69
N HIS A 6 9.02 -10.82 13.29
CA HIS A 6 9.26 -11.79 14.36
C HIS A 6 8.33 -11.57 15.57
N TRP A 7 8.15 -10.32 15.97
CA TRP A 7 7.25 -9.97 17.06
C TRP A 7 5.77 -10.11 16.70
N ASP A 8 5.39 -9.62 15.55
CA ASP A 8 3.98 -9.58 15.12
C ASP A 8 3.44 -10.98 14.79
N PHE A 9 4.28 -11.85 14.26
CA PHE A 9 3.88 -13.19 13.82
C PHE A 9 4.32 -14.32 14.75
N GLY A 10 5.02 -14.01 15.82
CA GLY A 10 5.40 -14.98 16.85
C GLY A 10 6.64 -15.82 16.54
N GLY A 11 7.48 -15.38 15.60
CA GLY A 11 8.71 -16.04 15.21
C GLY A 11 9.19 -15.66 13.83
N SER A 12 10.29 -16.25 13.38
CA SER A 12 10.73 -16.15 11.99
C SER A 12 9.75 -16.81 11.02
N TYR A 13 9.90 -16.57 9.72
CA TYR A 13 9.07 -17.24 8.72
C TYR A 13 9.15 -18.78 8.82
N GLU A 14 10.32 -19.32 9.09
CA GLU A 14 10.50 -20.77 9.27
C GLU A 14 9.76 -21.33 10.50
N GLU A 15 9.71 -20.54 11.58
CA GLU A 15 9.08 -20.95 12.84
C GLU A 15 7.56 -20.73 12.86
N ALA A 16 7.06 -19.71 12.16
CA ALA A 16 5.67 -19.29 12.21
C ALA A 16 5.04 -19.11 10.80
N SER A 17 5.45 -19.93 9.85
CA SER A 17 5.04 -19.81 8.43
C SER A 17 3.51 -19.78 8.24
N GLU A 18 2.75 -20.54 9.01
CA GLU A 18 1.30 -20.54 8.95
C GLU A 18 0.70 -19.16 9.28
N THR A 19 1.28 -18.45 10.26
CA THR A 19 0.84 -17.13 10.65
C THR A 19 1.15 -16.11 9.55
N TYR A 20 2.35 -16.17 8.97
CA TYR A 20 2.72 -15.31 7.85
C TYR A 20 1.80 -15.51 6.66
N GLU A 21 1.53 -16.74 6.27
CA GLU A 21 0.65 -17.04 5.13
C GLU A 21 -0.81 -16.65 5.39
N LYS A 22 -1.30 -16.87 6.60
CA LYS A 22 -2.66 -16.50 7.01
C LYS A 22 -2.92 -14.99 6.88
N TRP A 23 -1.94 -14.18 7.25
CA TRP A 23 -2.08 -12.73 7.26
C TRP A 23 -1.46 -12.04 6.06
N ASN A 24 -0.94 -12.78 5.09
CA ASN A 24 -0.41 -12.23 3.86
C ASN A 24 -1.54 -11.71 2.95
N PRO A 25 -1.64 -10.38 2.72
CA PRO A 25 -2.69 -9.81 1.87
C PRO A 25 -2.67 -10.34 0.43
N ALA A 26 -1.50 -10.77 -0.07
CA ALA A 26 -1.35 -11.30 -1.42
C ALA A 26 -2.15 -12.61 -1.61
N ASN A 27 -2.35 -13.39 -0.54
CA ASN A 27 -3.15 -14.61 -0.59
C ASN A 27 -4.67 -14.35 -0.70
N HIS A 28 -5.09 -13.10 -0.60
CA HIS A 28 -6.51 -12.69 -0.60
C HIS A 28 -6.86 -11.74 -1.74
N VAL A 29 -5.99 -11.56 -2.72
CA VAL A 29 -6.18 -10.63 -3.84
C VAL A 29 -7.45 -10.92 -4.67
N ASN A 30 -7.90 -12.16 -4.67
CA ASN A 30 -9.14 -12.57 -5.32
C ASN A 30 -10.40 -11.95 -4.70
N LYS A 31 -10.30 -11.44 -3.47
CA LYS A 31 -11.39 -10.77 -2.73
C LYS A 31 -11.34 -9.25 -2.84
N TRP A 32 -10.27 -8.68 -3.40
CA TRP A 32 -10.11 -7.24 -3.51
C TRP A 32 -11.16 -6.66 -4.48
N LYS A 33 -11.84 -5.61 -4.02
CA LYS A 33 -12.89 -4.90 -4.79
C LYS A 33 -12.82 -3.39 -4.62
N THR A 34 -12.22 -2.94 -3.51
CA THR A 34 -12.19 -1.52 -3.13
C THR A 34 -11.22 -0.75 -4.02
N PRO A 35 -11.62 0.41 -4.56
CA PRO A 35 -10.71 1.34 -5.21
C PRO A 35 -9.53 1.69 -4.30
N MET A 36 -8.32 1.70 -4.84
CA MET A 36 -7.12 1.86 -4.01
C MET A 36 -6.14 2.88 -4.59
N LEU A 37 -5.70 3.81 -3.74
CA LEU A 37 -4.55 4.66 -4.00
C LEU A 37 -3.32 4.00 -3.38
N VAL A 38 -2.32 3.70 -4.19
CA VAL A 38 -1.04 3.14 -3.75
C VAL A 38 0.00 4.25 -3.78
N VAL A 39 0.67 4.47 -2.64
CA VAL A 39 1.69 5.52 -2.50
C VAL A 39 3.00 4.88 -2.08
N LEU A 40 4.10 5.23 -2.74
CA LEU A 40 5.42 4.68 -2.47
C LEU A 40 6.51 5.74 -2.48
N GLY A 41 7.56 5.51 -1.67
CA GLY A 41 8.87 6.14 -1.84
C GLY A 41 9.86 5.14 -2.46
N GLU A 42 10.57 5.51 -3.51
CA GLU A 42 11.54 4.59 -4.15
C GLU A 42 12.74 4.25 -3.26
N LYS A 43 13.02 5.11 -2.27
CA LYS A 43 14.07 4.89 -1.26
C LYS A 43 13.54 4.28 0.03
N ASP A 44 12.38 3.65 -0.01
CA ASP A 44 11.86 2.90 1.12
C ASP A 44 12.63 1.58 1.26
N PHE A 45 13.58 1.60 2.20
CA PHE A 45 14.37 0.41 2.56
C PHE A 45 13.79 -0.35 3.75
N ARG A 46 12.69 0.14 4.30
CA ARG A 46 11.95 -0.53 5.37
C ARG A 46 10.90 -1.48 4.81
N VAL A 47 10.08 -0.98 3.88
CA VAL A 47 9.14 -1.78 3.11
C VAL A 47 9.48 -1.62 1.63
N PRO A 48 10.02 -2.65 0.98
CA PRO A 48 10.46 -2.54 -0.41
C PRO A 48 9.36 -2.00 -1.32
N TYR A 49 9.67 -1.00 -2.13
CA TYR A 49 8.68 -0.34 -3.00
C TYR A 49 8.01 -1.30 -3.98
N THR A 50 8.65 -2.43 -4.28
CA THR A 50 8.10 -3.49 -5.12
C THR A 50 6.80 -4.08 -4.56
N GLN A 51 6.58 -4.04 -3.25
CA GLN A 51 5.33 -4.48 -2.64
C GLN A 51 4.14 -3.64 -3.11
N GLY A 52 4.29 -2.33 -3.13
CA GLY A 52 3.26 -1.43 -3.66
C GLY A 52 3.07 -1.55 -5.17
N LEU A 53 4.15 -1.72 -5.94
CA LEU A 53 4.05 -1.98 -7.38
C LEU A 53 3.28 -3.28 -7.67
N GLY A 54 3.54 -4.34 -6.90
CA GLY A 54 2.81 -5.60 -7.00
C GLY A 54 1.32 -5.42 -6.72
N ALA A 55 0.97 -4.72 -5.65
CA ALA A 55 -0.41 -4.41 -5.30
C ALA A 55 -1.12 -3.62 -6.42
N PHE A 56 -0.48 -2.56 -6.93
CA PHE A 56 -1.02 -1.78 -8.04
C PHE A 56 -1.24 -2.62 -9.31
N THR A 57 -0.27 -3.47 -9.65
CA THR A 57 -0.37 -4.35 -10.81
C THR A 57 -1.58 -5.27 -10.71
N ILE A 58 -1.78 -5.90 -9.56
CA ILE A 58 -2.92 -6.79 -9.31
C ILE A 58 -4.25 -6.03 -9.43
N LEU A 59 -4.35 -4.85 -8.83
CA LEU A 59 -5.54 -4.01 -8.93
C LEU A 59 -5.91 -3.72 -10.40
N ARG A 60 -4.90 -3.34 -11.20
CA ARG A 60 -5.07 -3.06 -12.63
C ARG A 60 -5.47 -4.30 -13.42
N GLN A 61 -4.85 -5.44 -13.19
CA GLN A 61 -5.20 -6.71 -13.84
C GLN A 61 -6.63 -7.15 -13.53
N ARG A 62 -7.12 -6.85 -12.34
CA ARG A 62 -8.47 -7.18 -11.90
C ARG A 62 -9.52 -6.14 -12.30
N GLY A 63 -9.14 -5.07 -13.00
CA GLY A 63 -10.05 -3.98 -13.38
C GLY A 63 -10.54 -3.13 -12.21
N ILE A 64 -9.88 -3.20 -11.06
CA ILE A 64 -10.22 -2.39 -9.89
C ILE A 64 -9.64 -0.98 -10.10
N PRO A 65 -10.44 0.08 -9.87
CA PRO A 65 -9.94 1.45 -9.95
C PRO A 65 -8.74 1.65 -9.04
N ALA A 66 -7.61 2.05 -9.60
CA ALA A 66 -6.39 2.25 -8.84
C ALA A 66 -5.58 3.42 -9.39
N GLN A 67 -4.90 4.12 -8.50
CA GLN A 67 -3.93 5.17 -8.80
C GLN A 67 -2.64 4.87 -8.09
N LEU A 68 -1.51 5.15 -8.74
CA LEU A 68 -0.16 5.01 -8.18
C LEU A 68 0.48 6.39 -8.06
N LEU A 69 0.99 6.71 -6.87
CA LEU A 69 1.79 7.90 -6.61
C LEU A 69 3.16 7.47 -6.13
N VAL A 70 4.21 7.83 -6.88
CA VAL A 70 5.60 7.46 -6.58
C VAL A 70 6.42 8.71 -6.29
N PHE A 71 7.20 8.67 -5.24
CA PHE A 71 8.17 9.70 -4.87
C PHE A 71 9.59 9.14 -5.00
N PRO A 72 10.32 9.46 -6.09
CA PRO A 72 11.65 8.89 -6.33
C PRO A 72 12.71 9.25 -5.28
N ASP A 73 12.53 10.35 -4.59
CA ASP A 73 13.45 10.91 -3.62
C ASP A 73 13.05 10.72 -2.15
N GLU A 74 11.90 10.09 -1.90
CA GLU A 74 11.40 9.83 -0.55
C GLU A 74 11.67 8.39 -0.08
N ASN A 75 11.72 8.25 1.25
CA ASN A 75 11.86 6.96 1.94
C ASN A 75 10.50 6.43 2.43
N HIS A 76 10.51 5.73 3.58
CA HIS A 76 9.30 5.21 4.24
C HIS A 76 8.33 6.33 4.66
N TRP A 77 8.83 7.55 4.83
CA TRP A 77 8.05 8.73 5.16
C TRP A 77 8.23 9.80 4.08
N VAL A 78 7.16 10.50 3.75
CA VAL A 78 7.21 11.60 2.78
C VAL A 78 7.53 12.89 3.54
N LEU A 79 8.83 13.21 3.66
CA LEU A 79 9.33 14.30 4.51
C LEU A 79 9.61 15.60 3.75
N GLY A 80 9.88 15.53 2.44
CA GLY A 80 10.09 16.72 1.62
C GLY A 80 8.82 17.59 1.56
N ALA A 81 8.93 18.88 1.86
CA ALA A 81 7.76 19.76 2.00
C ALA A 81 6.86 19.78 0.75
N LYS A 82 7.45 19.84 -0.45
CA LYS A 82 6.69 19.79 -1.71
C LYS A 82 6.02 18.42 -1.92
N ASN A 83 6.74 17.36 -1.65
CA ASN A 83 6.24 15.99 -1.77
C ASN A 83 5.12 15.72 -0.75
N SER A 84 5.29 16.21 0.47
CA SER A 84 4.27 16.11 1.51
C SER A 84 2.98 16.84 1.11
N LEU A 85 3.09 18.04 0.55
CA LEU A 85 1.92 18.77 0.05
C LEU A 85 1.23 18.00 -1.09
N GLN A 86 1.99 17.47 -2.04
CA GLN A 86 1.45 16.65 -3.13
C GLN A 86 0.78 15.38 -2.59
N TRP A 87 1.39 14.73 -1.60
CA TRP A 87 0.83 13.57 -0.93
C TRP A 87 -0.56 13.88 -0.36
N HIS A 88 -0.68 14.92 0.45
CA HIS A 88 -1.95 15.33 1.07
C HIS A 88 -3.00 15.68 0.02
N ASN A 89 -2.66 16.47 -0.97
CA ASN A 89 -3.58 16.86 -2.03
C ASN A 89 -4.10 15.64 -2.81
N THR A 90 -3.20 14.71 -3.14
CA THR A 90 -3.59 13.49 -3.88
C THR A 90 -4.47 12.58 -3.03
N VAL A 91 -4.13 12.40 -1.76
CA VAL A 91 -4.91 11.56 -0.83
C VAL A 91 -6.30 12.15 -0.63
N PHE A 92 -6.40 13.44 -0.36
CA PHE A 92 -7.71 14.09 -0.17
C PHE A 92 -8.56 14.04 -1.44
N ALA A 93 -7.99 14.31 -2.61
CA ALA A 93 -8.72 14.20 -3.88
C ALA A 93 -9.21 12.77 -4.14
N TRP A 94 -8.41 11.75 -3.80
CA TRP A 94 -8.80 10.35 -3.90
C TRP A 94 -9.97 10.03 -2.97
N LEU A 95 -9.87 10.40 -1.70
CA LEU A 95 -10.92 10.18 -0.72
C LEU A 95 -12.21 10.91 -1.09
N ASP A 96 -12.13 12.15 -1.53
CA ASP A 96 -13.29 12.92 -1.99
C ASP A 96 -13.98 12.25 -3.17
N ARG A 97 -13.22 11.74 -4.11
CA ARG A 97 -13.78 11.03 -5.27
C ARG A 97 -14.60 9.80 -4.89
N TRP A 98 -14.12 9.02 -3.93
CA TRP A 98 -14.73 7.73 -3.62
C TRP A 98 -15.69 7.75 -2.45
N LEU A 99 -15.51 8.65 -1.49
CA LEU A 99 -16.36 8.74 -0.30
C LEU A 99 -17.50 9.76 -0.44
N LYS A 100 -17.26 10.89 -1.14
CA LYS A 100 -18.31 11.92 -1.31
C LYS A 100 -19.27 11.61 -2.47
N ALA A 101 -18.84 10.88 -3.49
CA ALA A 101 -19.69 10.51 -4.62
C ALA A 101 -20.88 9.61 -4.24
N GLU A 102 -20.79 8.86 -3.11
CA GLU A 102 -21.89 8.06 -2.60
C GLU A 102 -22.89 8.87 -1.75
N ALA A 103 -22.51 10.00 -1.21
CA ALA A 103 -23.39 10.88 -0.44
C ALA A 103 -24.35 11.72 -1.30
N ALA A 104 -24.16 11.73 -2.62
CA ALA A 104 -24.97 12.48 -3.59
C ALA A 104 -26.04 11.61 -4.32
N LYS A 105 -26.23 10.36 -3.90
CA LYS A 105 -27.31 9.45 -4.34
C LYS A 105 -28.33 9.31 -3.23
#